data_951641f3a7122ade0a46eae6f37bef07
#
_entry.id   951641f3a7122ade0a46eae6f37bef07
#
_cell.length_a   1.000
_cell.length_b   1.000
_cell.length_c   1.000
_cell.angle_alpha   90.00
_cell.angle_beta   90.00
_cell.angle_gamma   90.00
#
_symmetry.space_group_name_H-M   'P 1'
#
loop_
_entity.id
_entity.type
_entity.pdbx_description
1 polymer ?
#
loop_
_entity_poly.entity_id
_entity_poly.type
_entity_poly.pdbx_seq_one_letter_code
_entity_poly.pdbx_strand_id
1 'polypeptide(L)'
;HNILIQVMKEIIFYSYGDSNKASTWSNVPYLFTKELENRGILVRRIDISPNRFINKIWQLTVAKFLNCFYPNHEYSWIRTSLFRWLTEWKIKKSVALYHTADYCFVTCFDYYNRFSDIPTLLFSDWTYNILIQSQKGRELYSIEKPFARQQAEAIRNAQVVISLFPKSAAIMQEAYPNANIRHLGENVINNLCGTKYQTEELISKKVKSDIILFIGQKKYIEGAKLLIHALMGMRDKGKDYQLHIIGMRENDFCQLPDFVKCYGYLHKDIPEENRLYYQLMTEAKLFVNPTPVWAGFSSMIEAMYFATPIVVSPYEDFVATFGKEISFGCYNNVFREDSLIESIEYVLNNEKMYAVMCREAHRVTEGYTWKAYVDKLLKAL
;
A
#
# COMPACT_ATOMS: atom_id res chain seq x y z
N HIS A 1 -32.98 18.00 -17.65
CA HIS A 1 -32.19 16.93 -18.28
C HIS A 1 -31.80 15.96 -17.19
N ASN A 2 -32.57 14.88 -17.01
CA ASN A 2 -32.17 13.73 -16.20
C ASN A 2 -31.03 13.02 -16.95
N ILE A 3 -29.80 13.23 -16.55
CA ILE A 3 -28.70 12.37 -16.91
C ILE A 3 -28.99 11.07 -16.15
N LEU A 4 -29.49 10.06 -16.86
CA LEU A 4 -29.51 8.68 -16.37
C LEU A 4 -28.03 8.32 -16.09
N ILE A 5 -27.63 8.38 -14.83
CA ILE A 5 -26.37 7.77 -14.39
C ILE A 5 -26.56 6.29 -14.72
N GLN A 6 -25.84 5.81 -15.74
CA GLN A 6 -25.85 4.41 -16.10
C GLN A 6 -25.30 3.65 -14.90
N VAL A 7 -26.18 2.96 -14.18
CA VAL A 7 -25.79 2.22 -12.98
C VAL A 7 -24.94 1.04 -13.46
N MET A 8 -23.65 1.07 -13.15
CA MET A 8 -22.72 -0.04 -13.42
C MET A 8 -23.29 -1.32 -12.77
N LYS A 9 -23.43 -2.38 -13.55
CA LYS A 9 -24.05 -3.64 -13.11
C LYS A 9 -23.05 -4.80 -13.06
N GLU A 10 -22.10 -4.85 -13.99
CA GLU A 10 -21.18 -5.96 -14.15
C GLU A 10 -19.80 -5.45 -14.57
N ILE A 11 -18.76 -6.01 -13.96
CA ILE A 11 -17.37 -5.73 -14.34
C ILE A 11 -16.58 -7.02 -14.47
N ILE A 12 -15.52 -6.98 -15.31
CA ILE A 12 -14.48 -7.99 -15.34
C ILE A 12 -13.28 -7.43 -14.57
N PHE A 13 -12.87 -8.11 -13.52
CA PHE A 13 -11.83 -7.67 -12.61
C PHE A 13 -10.57 -8.53 -12.74
N TYR A 14 -9.49 -7.95 -13.23
CA TYR A 14 -8.21 -8.62 -13.45
C TYR A 14 -7.23 -8.26 -12.33
N SER A 15 -6.63 -9.28 -11.71
CA SER A 15 -5.61 -9.10 -10.66
C SER A 15 -4.50 -10.14 -10.76
N TYR A 16 -3.29 -9.77 -10.33
CA TYR A 16 -2.21 -10.72 -10.08
C TYR A 16 -2.50 -11.50 -8.79
N GLY A 17 -3.20 -12.61 -8.91
CA GLY A 17 -3.69 -13.45 -7.84
C GLY A 17 -5.22 -13.43 -7.72
N ASP A 18 -5.73 -14.38 -6.95
CA ASP A 18 -7.16 -14.55 -6.71
C ASP A 18 -7.70 -13.42 -5.82
N SER A 19 -8.56 -12.57 -6.34
CA SER A 19 -9.19 -11.47 -5.58
C SER A 19 -10.25 -11.92 -4.57
N ASN A 20 -10.58 -13.22 -4.51
CA ASN A 20 -11.35 -13.77 -3.39
C ASN A 20 -10.48 -14.00 -2.14
N LYS A 21 -9.16 -13.96 -2.28
CA LYS A 21 -8.23 -14.18 -1.18
C LYS A 21 -7.70 -12.86 -0.63
N ALA A 22 -7.88 -12.67 0.67
CA ALA A 22 -7.35 -11.48 1.35
C ALA A 22 -5.82 -11.39 1.30
N SER A 23 -5.10 -12.49 1.07
CA SER A 23 -3.63 -12.51 0.92
C SER A 23 -3.11 -11.88 -0.37
N THR A 24 -3.99 -11.63 -1.37
CA THR A 24 -3.60 -11.05 -2.65
C THR A 24 -3.30 -9.56 -2.51
N TRP A 25 -2.11 -9.13 -2.96
CA TRP A 25 -1.63 -7.73 -2.98
C TRP A 25 -2.11 -6.91 -1.76
N SER A 26 -1.63 -7.28 -0.59
CA SER A 26 -1.93 -6.58 0.68
C SER A 26 -3.43 -6.35 0.94
N ASN A 27 -4.27 -7.29 0.55
CA ASN A 27 -5.73 -7.28 0.69
C ASN A 27 -6.49 -6.34 -0.30
N VAL A 28 -5.78 -5.61 -1.15
CA VAL A 28 -6.39 -4.59 -2.03
C VAL A 28 -7.44 -5.18 -2.99
N PRO A 29 -7.16 -6.19 -3.83
CA PRO A 29 -8.18 -6.75 -4.73
C PRO A 29 -9.37 -7.35 -4.00
N TYR A 30 -9.13 -7.98 -2.85
CA TYR A 30 -10.18 -8.57 -2.02
C TYR A 30 -11.16 -7.51 -1.51
N LEU A 31 -10.65 -6.47 -0.85
CA LEU A 31 -11.47 -5.42 -0.27
C LEU A 31 -12.16 -4.58 -1.35
N PHE A 32 -11.47 -4.29 -2.45
CA PHE A 32 -12.02 -3.56 -3.58
C PHE A 32 -13.22 -4.30 -4.18
N THR A 33 -13.05 -5.59 -4.53
CA THR A 33 -14.13 -6.38 -5.12
C THR A 33 -15.30 -6.58 -4.15
N LYS A 34 -15.04 -6.78 -2.86
CA LYS A 34 -16.09 -6.87 -1.83
C LYS A 34 -16.91 -5.59 -1.75
N GLU A 35 -16.26 -4.44 -1.82
CA GLU A 35 -16.96 -3.16 -1.77
C GLU A 35 -17.82 -2.91 -3.02
N LEU A 36 -17.36 -3.35 -4.21
CA LEU A 36 -18.16 -3.31 -5.43
C LEU A 36 -19.39 -4.24 -5.34
N GLU A 37 -19.19 -5.47 -4.83
CA GLU A 37 -20.28 -6.43 -4.60
C GLU A 37 -21.31 -5.92 -3.59
N ASN A 38 -20.88 -5.24 -2.52
CA ASN A 38 -21.76 -4.62 -1.53
C ASN A 38 -22.70 -3.56 -2.15
N ARG A 39 -22.33 -3.02 -3.30
CA ARG A 39 -23.17 -2.09 -4.10
C ARG A 39 -24.01 -2.78 -5.15
N GLY A 40 -24.03 -4.12 -5.16
CA GLY A 40 -24.79 -4.90 -6.13
C GLY A 40 -24.12 -5.02 -7.50
N ILE A 41 -22.84 -4.65 -7.63
CA ILE A 41 -22.08 -4.83 -8.87
C ILE A 41 -21.60 -6.27 -8.97
N LEU A 42 -21.92 -6.93 -10.06
CA LEU A 42 -21.46 -8.29 -10.34
C LEU A 42 -19.98 -8.27 -10.77
N VAL A 43 -19.11 -8.93 -10.01
CA VAL A 43 -17.67 -8.95 -10.26
C VAL A 43 -17.22 -10.29 -10.85
N ARG A 44 -16.77 -10.28 -12.10
CA ARG A 44 -16.17 -11.45 -12.80
C ARG A 44 -14.67 -11.42 -12.58
N ARG A 45 -14.17 -12.23 -11.66
CA ARG A 45 -12.76 -12.26 -11.25
C ARG A 45 -11.91 -13.10 -12.19
N ILE A 46 -10.84 -12.52 -12.69
CA ILE A 46 -9.86 -13.17 -13.57
C ILE A 46 -8.47 -13.04 -12.94
N ASP A 47 -7.91 -14.17 -12.56
CA ASP A 47 -6.51 -14.24 -12.09
C ASP A 47 -5.56 -14.25 -13.30
N ILE A 48 -4.75 -13.20 -13.39
CA ILE A 48 -3.69 -13.05 -14.41
C ILE A 48 -2.29 -13.32 -13.86
N SER A 49 -2.17 -13.91 -12.67
CA SER A 49 -0.87 -14.22 -12.08
C SER A 49 -0.11 -15.27 -12.90
N PRO A 50 1.23 -15.22 -12.85
CA PRO A 50 2.07 -16.22 -13.48
C PRO A 50 1.97 -17.57 -12.78
N ASN A 51 2.20 -18.64 -13.52
CA ASN A 51 2.38 -19.95 -12.91
C ASN A 51 3.61 -19.93 -11.97
N ARG A 52 3.41 -20.33 -10.72
CA ARG A 52 4.43 -20.28 -9.66
C ARG A 52 5.68 -21.11 -10.01
N PHE A 53 5.48 -22.25 -10.66
CA PHE A 53 6.57 -23.13 -11.06
C PHE A 53 7.44 -22.49 -12.15
N ILE A 54 6.83 -21.93 -13.18
CA ILE A 54 7.53 -21.22 -14.27
C ILE A 54 8.29 -20.02 -13.70
N ASN A 55 7.65 -19.26 -12.83
CA ASN A 55 8.30 -18.09 -12.19
C ASN A 55 9.52 -18.51 -11.34
N LYS A 56 9.43 -19.63 -10.63
CA LYS A 56 10.56 -20.18 -9.85
C LYS A 56 11.73 -20.63 -10.74
N ILE A 57 11.43 -21.33 -11.84
CA ILE A 57 12.45 -21.72 -12.83
C ILE A 57 13.13 -20.48 -13.40
N TRP A 58 12.34 -19.47 -13.82
CA TRP A 58 12.87 -18.21 -14.31
C TRP A 58 13.85 -17.55 -13.35
N GLN A 59 13.48 -17.43 -12.08
CA GLN A 59 14.35 -16.83 -11.04
C GLN A 59 15.65 -17.61 -10.81
N LEU A 60 15.58 -18.94 -10.87
CA LEU A 60 16.75 -19.79 -10.63
C LEU A 60 17.71 -19.88 -11.83
N THR A 61 17.25 -19.56 -13.03
CA THR A 61 18.01 -19.71 -14.29
C THR A 61 18.19 -18.37 -15.01
N VAL A 62 17.19 -17.93 -15.75
CA VAL A 62 17.26 -16.75 -16.63
C VAL A 62 17.59 -15.47 -15.88
N ALA A 63 16.95 -15.23 -14.73
CA ALA A 63 17.22 -14.02 -13.94
C ALA A 63 18.67 -13.95 -13.46
N LYS A 64 19.27 -15.08 -13.04
CA LYS A 64 20.68 -15.14 -12.65
C LYS A 64 21.61 -14.88 -13.82
N PHE A 65 21.31 -15.45 -14.98
CA PHE A 65 22.08 -15.21 -16.19
C PHE A 65 22.01 -13.74 -16.62
N LEU A 66 20.82 -13.13 -16.59
CA LEU A 66 20.63 -11.72 -16.94
C LEU A 66 21.38 -10.78 -15.98
N ASN A 67 21.51 -11.13 -14.71
CA ASN A 67 22.28 -10.33 -13.75
C ASN A 67 23.77 -10.15 -14.11
N CYS A 68 24.32 -11.06 -14.90
CA CYS A 68 25.71 -10.92 -15.38
C CYS A 68 25.86 -9.73 -16.36
N PHE A 69 24.81 -9.38 -17.09
CA PHE A 69 24.81 -8.31 -18.08
C PHE A 69 24.05 -7.05 -17.64
N TYR A 70 23.06 -7.22 -16.77
CA TYR A 70 22.16 -6.18 -16.29
C TYR A 70 22.05 -6.25 -14.76
N PRO A 71 23.06 -5.78 -14.03
CA PRO A 71 23.06 -5.84 -12.56
C PRO A 71 21.84 -5.18 -11.95
N ASN A 72 21.21 -5.83 -10.96
CA ASN A 72 20.02 -5.34 -10.29
C ASN A 72 18.83 -5.05 -11.23
N HIS A 73 18.71 -5.79 -12.34
CA HIS A 73 17.53 -5.69 -13.20
C HIS A 73 16.26 -6.12 -12.46
N GLU A 74 15.12 -5.56 -12.89
CA GLU A 74 13.79 -5.95 -12.43
C GLU A 74 13.01 -6.72 -13.51
N TYR A 75 13.71 -7.21 -14.57
CA TYR A 75 13.09 -7.99 -15.63
C TYR A 75 12.78 -9.39 -15.13
N SER A 76 11.50 -9.75 -15.15
CA SER A 76 10.98 -11.02 -14.65
C SER A 76 10.08 -11.70 -15.71
N TRP A 77 9.68 -12.94 -15.44
CA TRP A 77 8.80 -13.70 -16.34
C TRP A 77 7.54 -12.93 -16.77
N ILE A 78 6.90 -12.21 -15.83
CA ILE A 78 5.68 -11.43 -16.12
C ILE A 78 5.92 -10.28 -17.12
N ARG A 79 7.16 -9.89 -17.37
CA ARG A 79 7.54 -8.78 -18.27
C ARG A 79 7.94 -9.25 -19.64
N THR A 80 7.87 -10.56 -19.90
CA THR A 80 8.19 -11.16 -21.20
C THR A 80 7.04 -11.05 -22.19
N SER A 81 7.36 -11.01 -23.49
CA SER A 81 6.37 -11.00 -24.55
C SER A 81 5.48 -12.27 -24.56
N LEU A 82 6.04 -13.42 -24.12
CA LEU A 82 5.25 -14.66 -24.03
C LEU A 82 4.21 -14.56 -22.91
N PHE A 83 4.57 -14.04 -21.75
CA PHE A 83 3.61 -13.83 -20.67
C PHE A 83 2.54 -12.79 -21.05
N ARG A 84 2.94 -11.72 -21.77
CA ARG A 84 2.01 -10.76 -22.35
C ARG A 84 0.99 -11.46 -23.23
N TRP A 85 1.43 -12.28 -24.17
CA TRP A 85 0.55 -13.01 -25.08
C TRP A 85 -0.43 -13.94 -24.35
N LEU A 86 0.05 -14.66 -23.33
CA LEU A 86 -0.80 -15.54 -22.50
C LEU A 86 -1.87 -14.74 -21.75
N THR A 87 -1.50 -13.60 -21.19
CA THR A 87 -2.43 -12.74 -20.45
C THR A 87 -3.44 -12.08 -21.37
N GLU A 88 -3.03 -11.56 -22.52
CA GLU A 88 -3.93 -11.02 -23.54
C GLU A 88 -4.92 -12.06 -24.07
N TRP A 89 -4.50 -13.32 -24.18
CA TRP A 89 -5.42 -14.40 -24.54
C TRP A 89 -6.48 -14.64 -23.45
N LYS A 90 -6.11 -14.56 -22.16
CA LYS A 90 -7.09 -14.61 -21.07
C LYS A 90 -8.07 -13.45 -21.15
N ILE A 91 -7.57 -12.23 -21.40
CA ILE A 91 -8.43 -11.04 -21.56
C ILE A 91 -9.39 -11.24 -22.72
N LYS A 92 -8.89 -11.64 -23.89
CA LYS A 92 -9.73 -11.92 -25.08
C LYS A 92 -10.85 -12.93 -24.80
N LYS A 93 -10.53 -14.01 -24.10
CA LYS A 93 -11.53 -15.03 -23.71
C LYS A 93 -12.56 -14.47 -22.72
N SER A 94 -12.13 -13.75 -21.73
CA SER A 94 -13.04 -13.22 -20.69
C SER A 94 -13.97 -12.15 -21.22
N VAL A 95 -13.51 -11.22 -22.07
CA VAL A 95 -14.39 -10.21 -22.67
C VAL A 95 -15.38 -10.81 -23.67
N ALA A 96 -15.01 -11.91 -24.33
CA ALA A 96 -15.96 -12.65 -25.19
C ALA A 96 -17.02 -13.37 -24.35
N LEU A 97 -16.65 -13.92 -23.19
CA LEU A 97 -17.56 -14.63 -22.29
C LEU A 97 -18.49 -13.68 -21.55
N TYR A 98 -17.97 -12.55 -21.09
CA TYR A 98 -18.70 -11.54 -20.30
C TYR A 98 -18.93 -10.26 -21.11
N HIS A 99 -19.42 -10.40 -22.32
CA HIS A 99 -19.59 -9.31 -23.30
C HIS A 99 -20.59 -8.22 -22.89
N THR A 100 -21.35 -8.45 -21.84
CA THR A 100 -22.31 -7.49 -21.24
C THR A 100 -21.69 -6.65 -20.13
N ALA A 101 -20.44 -6.90 -19.76
CA ALA A 101 -19.78 -6.14 -18.70
C ALA A 101 -19.64 -4.66 -19.08
N ASP A 102 -19.82 -3.78 -18.09
CA ASP A 102 -19.72 -2.34 -18.27
C ASP A 102 -18.27 -1.84 -18.34
N TYR A 103 -17.36 -2.55 -17.65
CA TYR A 103 -15.92 -2.19 -17.55
C TYR A 103 -15.02 -3.42 -17.39
N CYS A 104 -13.79 -3.28 -17.86
CA CYS A 104 -12.64 -4.09 -17.49
C CYS A 104 -11.83 -3.33 -16.43
N PHE A 105 -11.81 -3.78 -15.18
CA PHE A 105 -10.97 -3.24 -14.11
C PHE A 105 -9.68 -4.04 -14.04
N VAL A 106 -8.53 -3.39 -14.24
CA VAL A 106 -7.21 -4.04 -14.24
C VAL A 106 -6.37 -3.43 -13.12
N THR A 107 -5.98 -4.24 -12.15
CA THR A 107 -5.19 -3.80 -10.98
C THR A 107 -3.68 -3.75 -11.24
N CYS A 108 -3.32 -3.29 -12.42
CA CYS A 108 -1.97 -2.94 -12.84
C CYS A 108 -2.04 -1.96 -14.01
N PHE A 109 -0.91 -1.40 -14.43
CA PHE A 109 -0.84 -0.55 -15.62
C PHE A 109 -0.38 -1.31 -16.89
N ASP A 110 -0.38 -2.67 -16.85
CA ASP A 110 0.29 -3.50 -17.85
C ASP A 110 -0.57 -3.86 -19.03
N TYR A 111 -1.90 -3.89 -18.84
CA TYR A 111 -2.85 -4.40 -19.83
C TYR A 111 -4.08 -3.54 -19.97
N TYR A 112 -4.64 -3.50 -21.18
CA TYR A 112 -5.97 -2.96 -21.45
C TYR A 112 -6.75 -3.92 -22.37
N ASN A 113 -8.07 -3.76 -22.39
CA ASN A 113 -8.91 -4.51 -23.32
C ASN A 113 -8.85 -3.89 -24.72
N ARG A 114 -8.25 -4.60 -25.68
CA ARG A 114 -8.20 -4.23 -27.09
C ARG A 114 -9.03 -5.16 -27.99
N PHE A 115 -9.83 -6.03 -27.38
CA PHE A 115 -10.54 -7.11 -28.10
C PHE A 115 -12.05 -6.87 -28.16
N SER A 116 -12.57 -5.85 -27.51
CA SER A 116 -13.97 -5.44 -27.51
C SER A 116 -14.11 -3.97 -27.14
N ASP A 117 -15.32 -3.42 -27.23
CA ASP A 117 -15.64 -2.02 -26.89
C ASP A 117 -15.81 -1.78 -25.38
N ILE A 118 -15.68 -2.83 -24.55
CA ILE A 118 -15.74 -2.68 -23.09
C ILE A 118 -14.58 -1.81 -22.62
N PRO A 119 -14.84 -0.65 -22.01
CA PRO A 119 -13.79 0.29 -21.59
C PRO A 119 -12.93 -0.30 -20.47
N THR A 120 -11.68 0.12 -20.42
CA THR A 120 -10.72 -0.30 -19.39
C THR A 120 -10.50 0.80 -18.37
N LEU A 121 -10.55 0.43 -17.10
CA LEU A 121 -10.03 1.19 -15.98
C LEU A 121 -8.77 0.51 -15.47
N LEU A 122 -7.67 1.27 -15.39
CA LEU A 122 -6.42 0.85 -14.77
C LEU A 122 -6.33 1.40 -13.35
N PHE A 123 -5.85 0.57 -12.42
CA PHE A 123 -5.73 0.93 -11.02
C PHE A 123 -4.43 0.35 -10.44
N SER A 124 -3.48 1.19 -10.05
CA SER A 124 -2.24 0.76 -9.41
C SER A 124 -1.53 1.93 -8.72
N ASP A 125 -0.37 1.63 -8.15
CA ASP A 125 0.50 2.57 -7.45
C ASP A 125 1.51 3.24 -8.40
N TRP A 126 2.44 2.47 -8.99
CA TRP A 126 3.55 2.96 -9.78
C TRP A 126 3.62 2.31 -11.16
N THR A 127 4.05 3.08 -12.17
CA THR A 127 4.53 2.50 -13.42
C THR A 127 5.90 1.88 -13.21
N TYR A 128 6.28 0.96 -14.10
CA TYR A 128 7.57 0.30 -14.05
C TYR A 128 8.75 1.29 -14.12
N ASN A 129 8.61 2.34 -14.94
CA ASN A 129 9.63 3.39 -15.04
C ASN A 129 9.78 4.15 -13.72
N ILE A 130 8.69 4.57 -13.10
CA ILE A 130 8.69 5.25 -11.79
C ILE A 130 9.30 4.34 -10.72
N LEU A 131 8.94 3.04 -10.72
CA LEU A 131 9.50 2.05 -9.80
C LEU A 131 11.03 1.97 -9.90
N ILE A 132 11.56 1.82 -11.12
CA ILE A 132 13.01 1.69 -11.35
C ILE A 132 13.75 2.97 -10.97
N GLN A 133 13.25 4.12 -11.39
CA GLN A 133 13.86 5.40 -11.04
C GLN A 133 13.85 5.66 -9.54
N SER A 134 12.71 5.39 -8.89
CA SER A 134 12.53 5.66 -7.45
C SER A 134 13.31 4.70 -6.56
N GLN A 135 13.30 3.39 -6.87
CA GLN A 135 13.90 2.37 -6.01
C GLN A 135 15.35 2.01 -6.38
N LYS A 136 15.72 2.14 -7.65
CA LYS A 136 17.06 1.76 -8.12
C LYS A 136 17.92 2.96 -8.49
N GLY A 137 17.34 4.15 -8.61
CA GLY A 137 18.07 5.38 -8.97
C GLY A 137 18.73 5.30 -10.34
N ARG A 138 18.18 4.54 -11.29
CA ARG A 138 18.73 4.34 -12.63
C ARG A 138 17.67 4.38 -13.72
N GLU A 139 18.13 4.51 -14.94
CA GLU A 139 17.32 4.35 -16.16
C GLU A 139 17.01 2.86 -16.44
N LEU A 140 16.01 2.64 -17.28
CA LEU A 140 15.65 1.31 -17.75
C LEU A 140 16.73 0.70 -18.65
N TYR A 141 17.08 -0.56 -18.39
CA TYR A 141 17.89 -1.35 -19.31
C TYR A 141 17.15 -1.64 -20.62
N SER A 142 17.91 -1.97 -21.67
CA SER A 142 17.34 -2.29 -22.99
C SER A 142 16.29 -3.41 -22.94
N ILE A 143 16.50 -4.43 -22.11
CA ILE A 143 15.58 -5.55 -21.91
C ILE A 143 14.28 -5.15 -21.18
N GLU A 144 14.30 -4.05 -20.42
CA GLU A 144 13.17 -3.56 -19.62
C GLU A 144 12.25 -2.60 -20.42
N LYS A 145 12.81 -1.91 -21.42
CA LYS A 145 12.09 -0.93 -22.26
C LYS A 145 10.84 -1.47 -22.96
N PRO A 146 10.81 -2.71 -23.49
CA PRO A 146 9.59 -3.26 -24.12
C PRO A 146 8.40 -3.31 -23.16
N PHE A 147 8.63 -3.68 -21.90
CA PHE A 147 7.57 -3.72 -20.89
C PHE A 147 7.07 -2.32 -20.51
N ALA A 148 7.97 -1.35 -20.38
CA ALA A 148 7.57 0.05 -20.16
C ALA A 148 6.73 0.60 -21.33
N ARG A 149 7.06 0.22 -22.58
CA ARG A 149 6.24 0.57 -23.76
C ARG A 149 4.86 -0.08 -23.72
N GLN A 150 4.76 -1.33 -23.23
CA GLN A 150 3.48 -2.01 -23.04
C GLN A 150 2.60 -1.25 -22.05
N GLN A 151 3.15 -0.81 -20.91
CA GLN A 151 2.42 0.03 -19.95
C GLN A 151 1.99 1.38 -20.57
N ALA A 152 2.88 2.02 -21.31
CA ALA A 152 2.55 3.28 -22.01
C ALA A 152 1.39 3.10 -23.01
N GLU A 153 1.34 1.97 -23.72
CA GLU A 153 0.23 1.61 -24.61
C GLU A 153 -1.07 1.44 -23.82
N ALA A 154 -1.05 0.68 -22.71
CA ALA A 154 -2.22 0.46 -21.87
C ALA A 154 -2.75 1.77 -21.26
N ILE A 155 -1.87 2.63 -20.75
CA ILE A 155 -2.23 3.92 -20.16
C ILE A 155 -2.90 4.85 -21.20
N ARG A 156 -2.38 4.90 -22.44
CA ARG A 156 -2.95 5.75 -23.50
C ARG A 156 -4.31 5.27 -24.00
N ASN A 157 -4.59 3.98 -23.91
CA ASN A 157 -5.81 3.38 -24.45
C ASN A 157 -6.85 3.06 -23.36
N ALA A 158 -6.54 3.23 -22.09
CA ALA A 158 -7.50 3.07 -21.03
C ALA A 158 -8.48 4.26 -20.99
N GLN A 159 -9.75 3.98 -20.66
CA GLN A 159 -10.79 5.00 -20.45
C GLN A 159 -10.45 5.89 -19.25
N VAL A 160 -9.97 5.28 -18.18
CA VAL A 160 -9.54 5.93 -16.94
C VAL A 160 -8.34 5.21 -16.37
N VAL A 161 -7.37 5.97 -15.86
CA VAL A 161 -6.19 5.47 -15.16
C VAL A 161 -6.18 6.07 -13.76
N ILE A 162 -6.28 5.21 -12.76
CA ILE A 162 -6.27 5.61 -11.36
C ILE A 162 -4.90 5.29 -10.75
N SER A 163 -4.19 6.31 -10.29
CA SER A 163 -2.98 6.16 -9.49
C SER A 163 -3.29 6.36 -8.01
N LEU A 164 -2.81 5.43 -7.18
CA LEU A 164 -2.94 5.51 -5.72
C LEU A 164 -2.12 6.64 -5.11
N PHE A 165 -1.06 7.11 -5.80
CA PHE A 165 -0.17 8.15 -5.28
C PHE A 165 -0.25 9.44 -6.11
N PRO A 166 -0.34 10.61 -5.47
CA PRO A 166 -0.48 11.90 -6.15
C PRO A 166 0.76 12.22 -7.01
N LYS A 167 1.96 11.92 -6.52
CA LYS A 167 3.21 12.14 -7.27
C LYS A 167 3.29 11.26 -8.51
N SER A 168 2.92 9.98 -8.39
CA SER A 168 2.86 9.05 -9.51
C SER A 168 1.85 9.53 -10.57
N ALA A 169 0.67 9.98 -10.14
CA ALA A 169 -0.34 10.54 -11.02
C ALA A 169 0.19 11.77 -11.79
N ALA A 170 0.87 12.68 -11.12
CA ALA A 170 1.45 13.88 -11.73
C ALA A 170 2.52 13.55 -12.78
N ILE A 171 3.47 12.64 -12.46
CA ILE A 171 4.50 12.17 -13.39
C ILE A 171 3.87 11.50 -14.61
N MET A 172 2.85 10.66 -14.39
CA MET A 172 2.14 9.98 -15.47
C MET A 172 1.37 10.98 -16.35
N GLN A 173 0.72 11.98 -15.77
CA GLN A 173 -0.02 13.00 -16.52
C GLN A 173 0.92 13.85 -17.39
N GLU A 174 2.12 14.16 -16.91
CA GLU A 174 3.16 14.84 -17.70
C GLU A 174 3.65 13.95 -18.87
N ALA A 175 3.89 12.66 -18.60
CA ALA A 175 4.34 11.71 -19.61
C ALA A 175 3.25 11.33 -20.64
N TYR A 176 1.98 11.40 -20.26
CA TYR A 176 0.82 11.01 -21.08
C TYR A 176 -0.27 12.11 -21.03
N PRO A 177 -0.04 13.30 -21.66
CA PRO A 177 -0.94 14.46 -21.51
C PRO A 177 -2.38 14.20 -21.94
N ASN A 178 -2.60 13.29 -22.89
CA ASN A 178 -3.93 12.95 -23.43
C ASN A 178 -4.62 11.81 -22.70
N ALA A 179 -3.95 11.16 -21.74
CA ALA A 179 -4.57 10.09 -20.96
C ALA A 179 -5.42 10.68 -19.80
N ASN A 180 -6.53 10.00 -19.50
CA ASN A 180 -7.41 10.41 -18.40
C ASN A 180 -6.87 9.83 -17.09
N ILE A 181 -5.85 10.47 -16.53
CA ILE A 181 -5.19 10.04 -15.29
C ILE A 181 -5.80 10.77 -14.12
N ARG A 182 -6.15 10.03 -13.08
CA ARG A 182 -6.77 10.57 -11.87
C ARG A 182 -6.12 10.02 -10.62
N HIS A 183 -6.08 10.87 -9.61
CA HIS A 183 -5.83 10.52 -8.23
C HIS A 183 -7.11 10.82 -7.44
N LEU A 184 -7.72 9.80 -6.84
CA LEU A 184 -9.02 9.94 -6.16
C LEU A 184 -8.90 10.24 -4.66
N GLY A 185 -7.76 10.72 -4.24
CA GLY A 185 -7.38 10.88 -2.85
C GLY A 185 -6.34 9.84 -2.47
N GLU A 186 -6.00 9.80 -1.26
CA GLU A 186 -4.88 9.15 -0.65
C GLU A 186 -5.03 7.62 -0.61
N ASN A 187 -4.03 6.96 -0.05
CA ASN A 187 -4.03 5.52 0.16
C ASN A 187 -5.27 5.04 0.93
N VAL A 188 -5.72 3.84 0.64
CA VAL A 188 -6.89 3.23 1.26
C VAL A 188 -6.49 2.34 2.43
N ILE A 189 -7.31 2.35 3.48
CA ILE A 189 -7.10 1.51 4.65
C ILE A 189 -7.56 0.08 4.33
N ASN A 190 -6.63 -0.86 4.38
CA ASN A 190 -6.92 -2.28 4.20
C ASN A 190 -7.35 -2.93 5.52
N ASN A 191 -8.48 -2.47 6.07
CA ASN A 191 -9.00 -2.90 7.35
C ASN A 191 -9.81 -4.21 7.21
N LEU A 192 -9.35 -5.24 7.88
CA LEU A 192 -10.01 -6.54 8.05
C LEU A 192 -10.37 -6.82 9.52
N CYS A 193 -10.46 -5.78 10.35
CA CYS A 193 -10.90 -5.90 11.74
C CYS A 193 -12.38 -6.23 11.80
N GLY A 194 -12.72 -7.34 12.43
CA GLY A 194 -14.12 -7.75 12.64
C GLY A 194 -14.85 -6.95 13.73
N THR A 195 -14.11 -6.19 14.54
CA THR A 195 -14.65 -5.42 15.67
C THR A 195 -14.69 -3.94 15.34
N LYS A 196 -15.80 -3.30 15.65
CA LYS A 196 -15.91 -1.82 15.61
C LYS A 196 -15.59 -1.25 16.98
N TYR A 197 -14.73 -0.26 17.02
CA TYR A 197 -14.33 0.45 18.24
C TYR A 197 -14.82 1.89 18.20
N GLN A 198 -15.17 2.43 19.38
CA GLN A 198 -15.37 3.87 19.54
C GLN A 198 -14.02 4.55 19.75
N THR A 199 -13.86 5.74 19.20
CA THR A 199 -12.58 6.50 19.28
C THR A 199 -12.14 6.71 20.72
N GLU A 200 -13.04 7.09 21.61
CA GLU A 200 -12.71 7.32 23.03
C GLU A 200 -12.32 6.03 23.77
N GLU A 201 -12.89 4.89 23.38
CA GLU A 201 -12.47 3.59 23.90
C GLU A 201 -11.01 3.28 23.52
N LEU A 202 -10.66 3.52 22.25
CA LEU A 202 -9.29 3.35 21.75
C LEU A 202 -8.32 4.27 22.49
N ILE A 203 -8.66 5.54 22.67
CA ILE A 203 -7.84 6.53 23.38
C ILE A 203 -7.60 6.08 24.83
N SER A 204 -8.63 5.60 25.50
CA SER A 204 -8.53 5.12 26.88
C SER A 204 -7.56 3.93 27.03
N LYS A 205 -7.52 3.02 26.04
CA LYS A 205 -6.54 1.93 25.99
C LYS A 205 -5.13 2.44 25.76
N LYS A 206 -4.96 3.35 24.81
CA LYS A 206 -3.64 3.88 24.39
C LYS A 206 -2.98 4.74 25.47
N VAL A 207 -3.74 5.52 26.22
CA VAL A 207 -3.22 6.32 27.34
C VAL A 207 -2.53 5.42 28.38
N LYS A 208 -3.09 4.26 28.65
CA LYS A 208 -2.57 3.28 29.62
C LYS A 208 -1.48 2.36 29.07
N SER A 209 -1.30 2.35 27.77
CA SER A 209 -0.34 1.47 27.07
C SER A 209 1.08 2.03 27.12
N ASP A 210 2.06 1.15 27.04
CA ASP A 210 3.48 1.44 26.85
C ASP A 210 4.00 0.96 25.48
N ILE A 211 3.11 0.51 24.58
CA ILE A 211 3.46 -0.10 23.30
C ILE A 211 3.77 0.96 22.24
N ILE A 212 4.99 0.91 21.73
CA ILE A 212 5.41 1.58 20.50
C ILE A 212 5.33 0.56 19.37
N LEU A 213 4.68 0.91 18.25
CA LEU A 213 4.50 0.03 17.10
C LEU A 213 5.34 0.49 15.91
N PHE A 214 6.09 -0.42 15.33
CA PHE A 214 6.76 -0.27 14.03
C PHE A 214 6.21 -1.31 13.06
N ILE A 215 5.83 -0.90 11.86
CA ILE A 215 5.42 -1.81 10.78
C ILE A 215 6.30 -1.55 9.57
N GLY A 216 7.04 -2.57 9.14
CA GLY A 216 7.91 -2.47 7.98
C GLY A 216 8.66 -3.75 7.67
N GLN A 217 8.91 -3.99 6.38
CA GLN A 217 9.71 -5.11 5.92
C GLN A 217 11.20 -4.87 6.18
N LYS A 218 12.02 -5.92 6.03
CA LYS A 218 13.49 -5.89 6.24
C LYS A 218 14.22 -4.76 5.50
N LYS A 219 13.72 -4.29 4.36
CA LYS A 219 14.30 -3.13 3.66
C LYS A 219 14.28 -1.83 4.50
N TYR A 220 13.49 -1.77 5.56
CA TYR A 220 13.39 -0.64 6.50
C TYR A 220 14.10 -0.89 7.84
N ILE A 221 14.99 -1.88 7.88
CA ILE A 221 15.65 -2.33 9.14
C ILE A 221 16.45 -1.22 9.82
N GLU A 222 17.05 -0.30 9.06
CA GLU A 222 17.84 0.78 9.63
C GLU A 222 16.94 1.76 10.44
N GLY A 223 15.69 1.98 9.98
CA GLY A 223 14.70 2.73 10.76
C GLY A 223 14.31 2.02 12.06
N ALA A 224 14.14 0.70 12.00
CA ALA A 224 13.86 -0.09 13.21
C ALA A 224 15.04 -0.08 14.19
N LYS A 225 16.28 -0.19 13.72
CA LYS A 225 17.48 -0.09 14.55
C LYS A 225 17.61 1.27 15.24
N LEU A 226 17.38 2.36 14.48
CA LEU A 226 17.38 3.70 15.06
C LEU A 226 16.34 3.84 16.18
N LEU A 227 15.14 3.30 15.97
CA LEU A 227 14.07 3.31 16.98
C LEU A 227 14.47 2.49 18.22
N ILE A 228 15.08 1.33 18.06
CA ILE A 228 15.59 0.51 19.17
C ILE A 228 16.58 1.32 20.00
N HIS A 229 17.58 1.96 19.36
CA HIS A 229 18.56 2.79 20.07
C HIS A 229 17.91 3.98 20.79
N ALA A 230 16.98 4.66 20.14
CA ALA A 230 16.25 5.76 20.78
C ALA A 230 15.47 5.30 22.02
N LEU A 231 14.80 4.16 21.96
CA LEU A 231 14.08 3.62 23.13
C LEU A 231 15.02 3.12 24.24
N MET A 232 16.21 2.60 23.90
CA MET A 232 17.25 2.32 24.90
C MET A 232 17.66 3.58 25.63
N GLY A 233 17.96 4.67 24.91
CA GLY A 233 18.33 5.96 25.50
C GLY A 233 17.19 6.58 26.35
N MET A 234 15.93 6.36 25.99
CA MET A 234 14.77 6.78 26.80
C MET A 234 14.64 5.94 28.07
N ARG A 235 14.91 4.63 28.00
CA ARG A 235 14.88 3.71 29.13
C ARG A 235 15.94 4.06 30.18
N ASP A 236 17.13 4.47 29.76
CA ASP A 236 18.20 4.96 30.64
C ASP A 236 17.76 6.22 31.43
N LYS A 237 16.76 6.94 30.91
CA LYS A 237 16.13 8.10 31.56
C LYS A 237 14.85 7.75 32.37
N GLY A 238 14.59 6.44 32.55
CA GLY A 238 13.44 5.94 33.31
C GLY A 238 12.11 5.93 32.55
N LYS A 239 12.15 5.97 31.21
CA LYS A 239 10.96 5.88 30.34
C LYS A 239 10.92 4.53 29.67
N ASP A 240 10.15 3.60 30.22
CA ASP A 240 10.05 2.22 29.74
C ASP A 240 8.91 2.05 28.73
N TYR A 241 9.27 1.83 27.48
CA TYR A 241 8.34 1.47 26.40
C TYR A 241 8.67 0.07 25.84
N GLN A 242 7.65 -0.61 25.38
CA GLN A 242 7.77 -1.91 24.68
C GLN A 242 7.69 -1.66 23.17
N LEU A 243 8.65 -2.17 22.42
CA LEU A 243 8.65 -2.05 20.96
C LEU A 243 8.12 -3.34 20.31
N HIS A 244 7.06 -3.20 19.56
CA HIS A 244 6.49 -4.27 18.76
C HIS A 244 6.74 -4.02 17.28
N ILE A 245 7.40 -4.96 16.60
CA ILE A 245 7.78 -4.87 15.19
C ILE A 245 7.00 -5.90 14.39
N ILE A 246 6.21 -5.44 13.42
CA ILE A 246 5.53 -6.27 12.43
C ILE A 246 6.27 -6.14 11.09
N GLY A 247 6.51 -7.28 10.42
CA GLY A 247 7.17 -7.34 9.11
C GLY A 247 8.64 -7.76 9.14
N MET A 248 9.22 -7.85 10.33
CA MET A 248 10.57 -8.38 10.57
C MET A 248 10.55 -9.46 11.64
N ARG A 249 11.54 -10.35 11.60
CA ARG A 249 11.73 -11.41 12.59
C ARG A 249 12.96 -11.11 13.45
N GLU A 250 13.05 -11.75 14.60
CA GLU A 250 14.22 -11.62 15.51
C GLU A 250 15.54 -11.92 14.80
N ASN A 251 15.58 -12.92 13.93
CA ASN A 251 16.76 -13.32 13.16
C ASN A 251 17.21 -12.27 12.13
N ASP A 252 16.42 -11.23 11.87
CA ASP A 252 16.85 -10.11 11.02
C ASP A 252 17.81 -9.16 11.74
N PHE A 253 17.90 -9.27 13.08
CA PHE A 253 18.73 -8.44 13.94
C PHE A 253 19.85 -9.29 14.55
N CYS A 254 21.03 -8.68 14.78
CA CYS A 254 22.14 -9.38 15.44
C CYS A 254 21.85 -9.66 16.92
N GLN A 255 21.24 -8.71 17.60
CA GLN A 255 20.84 -8.79 19.01
C GLN A 255 19.67 -7.84 19.25
N LEU A 256 18.69 -8.32 20.02
CA LEU A 256 17.53 -7.51 20.41
C LEU A 256 17.49 -7.35 21.93
N PRO A 257 17.17 -6.14 22.44
CA PRO A 257 16.83 -5.96 23.83
C PRO A 257 15.55 -6.70 24.24
N ASP A 258 15.39 -6.95 25.51
CA ASP A 258 14.22 -7.66 26.09
C ASP A 258 12.88 -6.98 25.88
N PHE A 259 12.88 -5.65 25.71
CA PHE A 259 11.68 -4.86 25.44
C PHE A 259 11.23 -4.85 23.97
N VAL A 260 11.92 -5.57 23.09
CA VAL A 260 11.60 -5.64 21.64
C VAL A 260 11.02 -6.99 21.30
N LYS A 261 9.85 -6.99 20.64
CA LYS A 261 9.18 -8.18 20.10
C LYS A 261 9.00 -8.06 18.59
N CYS A 262 9.43 -9.08 17.85
CA CYS A 262 9.30 -9.16 16.39
C CYS A 262 8.36 -10.31 16.01
N TYR A 263 7.36 -10.01 15.15
CA TYR A 263 6.32 -10.97 14.78
C TYR A 263 6.46 -11.54 13.37
N GLY A 264 7.37 -10.99 12.55
CA GLY A 264 7.36 -11.27 11.12
C GLY A 264 6.15 -10.62 10.44
N TYR A 265 5.83 -11.11 9.24
CA TYR A 265 4.63 -10.67 8.55
C TYR A 265 3.40 -11.31 9.18
N LEU A 266 2.41 -10.53 9.55
CA LEU A 266 1.13 -11.00 10.08
C LEU A 266 0.08 -11.01 8.97
N HIS A 267 -0.43 -12.20 8.66
CA HIS A 267 -1.44 -12.42 7.62
C HIS A 267 -2.84 -12.15 8.16
N LYS A 268 -3.51 -11.14 7.63
CA LYS A 268 -4.85 -10.74 8.08
C LYS A 268 -5.96 -11.74 7.73
N ASP A 269 -5.70 -12.70 6.85
CA ASP A 269 -6.59 -13.80 6.48
C ASP A 269 -6.45 -15.03 7.41
N ILE A 270 -5.43 -15.05 8.28
CA ILE A 270 -5.25 -16.06 9.31
C ILE A 270 -5.84 -15.55 10.63
N PRO A 271 -6.85 -16.21 11.22
CA PRO A 271 -7.59 -15.67 12.36
C PRO A 271 -6.73 -15.28 13.57
N GLU A 272 -5.72 -16.08 13.90
CA GLU A 272 -4.83 -15.84 15.05
C GLU A 272 -3.94 -14.62 14.80
N GLU A 273 -3.36 -14.52 13.58
CA GLU A 273 -2.51 -13.41 13.19
C GLU A 273 -3.31 -12.11 13.02
N ASN A 274 -4.54 -12.20 12.50
CA ASN A 274 -5.48 -11.08 12.42
C ASN A 274 -5.80 -10.52 13.81
N ARG A 275 -6.13 -11.39 14.77
CA ARG A 275 -6.38 -10.95 16.16
C ARG A 275 -5.19 -10.24 16.76
N LEU A 276 -3.99 -10.80 16.61
CA LEU A 276 -2.76 -10.19 17.11
C LEU A 276 -2.48 -8.84 16.44
N TYR A 277 -2.63 -8.76 15.11
CA TYR A 277 -2.43 -7.53 14.35
C TYR A 277 -3.34 -6.41 14.87
N TYR A 278 -4.64 -6.68 15.01
CA TYR A 278 -5.59 -5.67 15.47
C TYR A 278 -5.54 -5.41 16.97
N GLN A 279 -5.10 -6.37 17.77
CA GLN A 279 -4.75 -6.12 19.16
C GLN A 279 -3.63 -5.07 19.24
N LEU A 280 -2.53 -5.26 18.50
CA LEU A 280 -1.43 -4.29 18.46
C LEU A 280 -1.89 -2.93 17.93
N MET A 281 -2.72 -2.88 16.88
CA MET A 281 -3.28 -1.64 16.35
C MET A 281 -4.13 -0.87 17.38
N THR A 282 -4.94 -1.58 18.17
CA THR A 282 -5.81 -0.96 19.17
C THR A 282 -5.08 -0.54 20.44
N GLU A 283 -4.00 -1.23 20.80
CA GLU A 283 -3.22 -1.00 22.01
C GLU A 283 -2.00 -0.08 21.79
N ALA A 284 -1.48 0.03 20.56
CA ALA A 284 -0.31 0.86 20.28
C ALA A 284 -0.52 2.31 20.71
N LYS A 285 0.36 2.78 21.59
CA LYS A 285 0.39 4.17 22.05
C LYS A 285 0.90 5.11 20.98
N LEU A 286 1.88 4.69 20.22
CA LEU A 286 2.52 5.47 19.18
C LEU A 286 2.95 4.56 18.03
N PHE A 287 2.76 5.02 16.81
CA PHE A 287 3.35 4.42 15.62
C PHE A 287 4.60 5.21 15.24
N VAL A 288 5.73 4.53 15.07
CA VAL A 288 7.00 5.18 14.74
C VAL A 288 7.63 4.52 13.51
N ASN A 289 7.94 5.29 12.49
CA ASN A 289 8.75 4.87 11.37
C ASN A 289 9.69 6.00 10.91
N PRO A 290 10.93 6.06 11.42
CA PRO A 290 11.87 7.13 11.10
C PRO A 290 12.63 6.90 9.79
N THR A 291 12.31 5.85 9.03
CA THR A 291 12.99 5.54 7.76
C THR A 291 12.89 6.73 6.79
N PRO A 292 14.01 7.25 6.26
CA PRO A 292 14.00 8.45 5.42
C PRO A 292 13.27 8.27 4.10
N VAL A 293 13.35 7.08 3.50
CA VAL A 293 12.70 6.71 2.23
C VAL A 293 11.90 5.45 2.43
N TRP A 294 10.61 5.53 2.24
CA TRP A 294 9.68 4.41 2.36
C TRP A 294 8.58 4.51 1.31
N ALA A 295 8.08 3.36 0.88
CA ALA A 295 7.05 3.28 -0.15
C ALA A 295 5.72 2.95 0.50
N GLY A 296 4.67 3.64 0.13
CA GLY A 296 3.32 3.42 0.63
C GLY A 296 3.19 3.59 2.15
N PHE A 297 2.07 4.03 2.59
CA PHE A 297 1.82 4.33 4.01
C PHE A 297 0.47 3.79 4.50
N SER A 298 -0.07 2.76 3.86
CA SER A 298 -1.37 2.19 4.20
C SER A 298 -1.44 1.65 5.62
N SER A 299 -0.38 1.01 6.13
CA SER A 299 -0.34 0.53 7.53
C SER A 299 -0.31 1.67 8.53
N MET A 300 0.31 2.79 8.18
CA MET A 300 0.35 4.00 9.00
C MET A 300 -1.03 4.65 9.06
N ILE A 301 -1.69 4.84 7.91
CA ILE A 301 -3.07 5.35 7.85
C ILE A 301 -4.01 4.44 8.65
N GLU A 302 -3.81 3.13 8.58
CA GLU A 302 -4.59 2.18 9.37
C GLU A 302 -4.35 2.36 10.87
N ALA A 303 -3.10 2.55 11.32
CA ALA A 303 -2.82 2.88 12.72
C ALA A 303 -3.49 4.20 13.14
N MET A 304 -3.44 5.22 12.29
CA MET A 304 -4.13 6.50 12.53
C MET A 304 -5.65 6.32 12.61
N TYR A 305 -6.23 5.47 11.76
CA TYR A 305 -7.65 5.13 11.81
C TYR A 305 -8.04 4.50 13.15
N PHE A 306 -7.14 3.73 13.76
CA PHE A 306 -7.28 3.22 15.14
C PHE A 306 -6.84 4.24 16.20
N ALA A 307 -6.88 5.53 15.89
CA ALA A 307 -6.54 6.64 16.79
C ALA A 307 -5.11 6.59 17.36
N THR A 308 -4.13 6.10 16.59
CA THR A 308 -2.73 6.07 16.99
C THR A 308 -1.99 7.29 16.43
N PRO A 309 -1.42 8.17 17.25
CA PRO A 309 -0.53 9.21 16.79
C PRO A 309 0.75 8.65 16.15
N ILE A 310 1.42 9.43 15.33
CA ILE A 310 2.59 8.98 14.56
C ILE A 310 3.82 9.86 14.79
N VAL A 311 5.00 9.23 14.67
CA VAL A 311 6.29 9.87 14.47
C VAL A 311 6.94 9.25 13.26
N VAL A 312 7.12 10.02 12.20
CA VAL A 312 7.59 9.52 10.89
C VAL A 312 8.51 10.52 10.22
N SER A 313 9.34 10.07 9.29
CA SER A 313 10.08 10.99 8.43
C SER A 313 9.12 11.74 7.48
N PRO A 314 9.46 12.96 7.03
CA PRO A 314 8.65 13.73 6.09
C PRO A 314 8.76 13.15 4.67
N TYR A 315 8.16 11.98 4.45
CA TYR A 315 8.13 11.33 3.16
C TYR A 315 7.28 12.14 2.16
N GLU A 316 7.76 12.27 0.92
CA GLU A 316 7.16 13.21 -0.06
C GLU A 316 5.66 12.97 -0.30
N ASP A 317 5.24 11.71 -0.54
CA ASP A 317 3.83 11.42 -0.79
C ASP A 317 2.96 11.62 0.46
N PHE A 318 3.53 11.37 1.65
CA PHE A 318 2.84 11.61 2.91
C PHE A 318 2.67 13.11 3.16
N VAL A 319 3.72 13.89 2.93
CA VAL A 319 3.68 15.37 3.05
C VAL A 319 2.73 15.97 1.99
N ALA A 320 2.71 15.44 0.77
CA ALA A 320 1.78 15.87 -0.27
C ALA A 320 0.32 15.60 0.12
N THR A 321 0.07 14.54 0.89
CA THR A 321 -1.26 14.14 1.34
C THR A 321 -1.73 14.92 2.57
N PHE A 322 -0.89 15.05 3.59
CA PHE A 322 -1.27 15.56 4.91
C PHE A 322 -0.68 16.94 5.23
N GLY A 323 0.22 17.45 4.40
CA GLY A 323 0.86 18.75 4.59
C GLY A 323 2.22 18.69 5.29
N LYS A 324 2.88 19.84 5.33
CA LYS A 324 4.19 20.01 5.97
C LYS A 324 4.11 20.04 7.49
N GLU A 325 2.95 20.37 8.03
CA GLU A 325 2.64 20.40 9.46
C GLU A 325 1.46 19.46 9.72
N ILE A 326 1.56 18.65 10.76
CA ILE A 326 0.54 17.66 11.12
C ILE A 326 0.09 17.84 12.56
N SER A 327 -1.19 17.63 12.85
CA SER A 327 -1.82 17.77 14.17
C SER A 327 -1.97 16.44 14.92
N PHE A 328 -1.62 15.32 14.29
CA PHE A 328 -1.82 13.97 14.79
C PHE A 328 -0.51 13.23 15.11
N GLY A 329 0.55 13.98 15.34
CA GLY A 329 1.89 13.48 15.62
C GLY A 329 2.94 14.50 15.24
N CYS A 330 4.14 14.07 14.85
CA CYS A 330 5.14 14.96 14.30
C CYS A 330 6.05 14.28 13.29
N TYR A 331 6.74 15.08 12.48
CA TYR A 331 7.80 14.61 11.60
C TYR A 331 9.14 14.54 12.33
N ASN A 332 9.86 13.44 12.18
CA ASN A 332 11.28 13.33 12.53
C ASN A 332 12.11 13.73 11.30
N ASN A 333 12.60 14.95 11.28
CA ASN A 333 13.28 15.53 10.12
C ASN A 333 14.73 15.06 9.97
N VAL A 334 15.34 14.52 11.02
CA VAL A 334 16.74 14.10 11.02
C VAL A 334 16.83 12.64 11.44
N PHE A 335 17.49 11.81 10.61
CA PHE A 335 17.71 10.41 10.92
C PHE A 335 18.85 10.26 11.95
N ARG A 336 18.52 10.56 13.20
CA ARG A 336 19.43 10.56 14.33
C ARG A 336 18.69 10.26 15.64
N GLU A 337 19.35 9.60 16.57
CA GLU A 337 18.77 9.09 17.82
C GLU A 337 18.16 10.19 18.68
N ASP A 338 18.91 11.26 18.96
CA ASP A 338 18.46 12.39 19.76
C ASP A 338 17.23 13.09 19.16
N SER A 339 17.23 13.32 17.85
CA SER A 339 16.08 13.88 17.12
C SER A 339 14.84 12.98 17.24
N LEU A 340 15.02 11.67 17.15
CA LEU A 340 13.92 10.73 17.27
C LEU A 340 13.36 10.69 18.71
N ILE A 341 14.23 10.73 19.73
CA ILE A 341 13.83 10.84 21.13
C ILE A 341 12.99 12.11 21.35
N GLU A 342 13.47 13.27 20.89
CA GLU A 342 12.74 14.53 20.99
C GLU A 342 11.36 14.46 20.32
N SER A 343 11.28 13.84 19.14
CA SER A 343 10.02 13.66 18.41
C SER A 343 9.03 12.76 19.16
N ILE A 344 9.51 11.65 19.73
CA ILE A 344 8.68 10.75 20.54
C ILE A 344 8.21 11.47 21.82
N GLU A 345 9.10 12.17 22.49
CA GLU A 345 8.78 12.93 23.71
C GLU A 345 7.78 14.06 23.44
N TYR A 346 7.89 14.74 22.31
CA TYR A 346 6.93 15.76 21.91
C TYR A 346 5.49 15.21 21.86
N VAL A 347 5.31 13.99 21.32
CA VAL A 347 3.99 13.38 21.23
C VAL A 347 3.50 12.84 22.59
N LEU A 348 4.40 12.27 23.42
CA LEU A 348 4.00 11.48 24.58
C LEU A 348 4.02 12.24 25.91
N ASN A 349 4.73 13.36 26.03
CA ASN A 349 4.94 14.04 27.32
C ASN A 349 3.74 14.87 27.83
N ASN A 350 2.76 15.15 26.98
CA ASN A 350 1.57 15.90 27.34
C ASN A 350 0.31 15.11 27.10
N GLU A 351 -0.27 14.54 28.15
CA GLU A 351 -1.44 13.65 28.06
C GLU A 351 -2.66 14.30 27.41
N LYS A 352 -2.92 15.59 27.68
CA LYS A 352 -4.04 16.31 27.05
C LYS A 352 -3.82 16.48 25.56
N MET A 353 -2.62 16.87 25.14
CA MET A 353 -2.27 17.01 23.74
C MET A 353 -2.22 15.64 23.06
N TYR A 354 -1.76 14.61 23.72
CA TYR A 354 -1.76 13.24 23.22
C TYR A 354 -3.18 12.77 22.85
N ALA A 355 -4.16 12.97 23.72
CA ALA A 355 -5.56 12.63 23.43
C ALA A 355 -6.12 13.42 22.24
N VAL A 356 -5.74 14.68 22.08
CA VAL A 356 -6.09 15.49 20.89
C VAL A 356 -5.46 14.89 19.64
N MET A 357 -4.17 14.54 19.66
CA MET A 357 -3.49 13.91 18.53
C MET A 357 -4.14 12.57 18.14
N CYS A 358 -4.59 11.77 19.11
CA CYS A 358 -5.33 10.53 18.86
C CYS A 358 -6.64 10.80 18.08
N ARG A 359 -7.43 11.78 18.52
CA ARG A 359 -8.68 12.16 17.82
C ARG A 359 -8.42 12.66 16.42
N GLU A 360 -7.40 13.51 16.28
CA GLU A 360 -7.01 14.04 14.96
C GLU A 360 -6.51 12.94 14.02
N ALA A 361 -5.72 11.96 14.48
CA ALA A 361 -5.29 10.83 13.72
C ALA A 361 -6.49 10.05 13.14
N HIS A 362 -7.49 9.76 13.96
CA HIS A 362 -8.73 9.11 13.51
C HIS A 362 -9.50 10.01 12.52
N ARG A 363 -9.74 11.27 12.88
CA ARG A 363 -10.53 12.21 12.09
C ARG A 363 -9.99 12.39 10.66
N VAL A 364 -8.68 12.56 10.51
CA VAL A 364 -8.08 12.77 9.17
C VAL A 364 -8.10 11.53 8.30
N THR A 365 -8.33 10.35 8.88
CA THR A 365 -8.35 9.06 8.17
C THR A 365 -9.73 8.43 8.02
N GLU A 366 -10.79 9.02 8.57
CA GLU A 366 -12.17 8.50 8.45
C GLU A 366 -12.62 8.31 6.99
N GLY A 367 -12.19 9.19 6.10
CA GLY A 367 -12.51 9.15 4.67
C GLY A 367 -11.67 8.19 3.82
N TYR A 368 -10.72 7.48 4.41
CA TYR A 368 -9.78 6.59 3.69
C TYR A 368 -10.25 5.13 3.63
N THR A 369 -11.52 4.87 3.90
CA THR A 369 -12.11 3.53 3.79
C THR A 369 -12.34 3.15 2.33
N TRP A 370 -12.36 1.85 2.02
CA TRP A 370 -12.73 1.34 0.70
C TRP A 370 -14.12 1.80 0.27
N LYS A 371 -15.05 1.92 1.22
CA LYS A 371 -16.38 2.47 0.96
C LYS A 371 -16.31 3.88 0.38
N ALA A 372 -15.62 4.79 1.05
CA ALA A 372 -15.45 6.17 0.59
C ALA A 372 -14.67 6.25 -0.73
N TYR A 373 -13.65 5.41 -0.90
CA TYR A 373 -12.85 5.35 -2.11
C TYR A 373 -13.67 4.91 -3.33
N VAL A 374 -14.44 3.83 -3.20
CA VAL A 374 -15.30 3.33 -4.28
C VAL A 374 -16.43 4.32 -4.60
N ASP A 375 -16.96 5.05 -3.61
CA ASP A 375 -17.90 6.15 -3.88
C ASP A 375 -17.28 7.23 -4.77
N LYS A 376 -16.04 7.63 -4.51
CA LYS A 376 -15.29 8.58 -5.36
C LYS A 376 -15.03 7.99 -6.75
N LEU A 377 -14.64 6.73 -6.81
CA LEU A 377 -14.38 6.03 -8.07
C LEU A 377 -15.62 6.01 -8.97
N LEU A 378 -16.75 5.56 -8.46
CA LEU A 378 -17.99 5.46 -9.22
C LEU A 378 -18.54 6.82 -9.67
N LYS A 379 -18.24 7.90 -8.94
CA LYS A 379 -18.54 9.27 -9.37
C LYS A 379 -17.60 9.80 -10.45
N ALA A 380 -16.42 9.19 -10.60
CA ALA A 380 -15.40 9.61 -11.56
C ALA A 380 -15.54 8.90 -12.93
N LEU A 381 -16.34 7.83 -13.00
CA LEU A 381 -16.68 7.06 -14.20
C LEU A 381 -17.95 7.60 -14.88
#